data_31c20ce9463956ea1d292fabc2739ec3
#
_entry.id   31c20ce9463956ea1d292fabc2739ec3
#
_cell.length_a   1.000
_cell.length_b   1.000
_cell.length_c   1.000
_cell.angle_alpha   90.00
_cell.angle_beta   90.00
_cell.angle_gamma   90.00
#
_symmetry.space_group_name_H-M   'P 1'
#
loop_
_entity.id
_entity.type
_entity.pdbx_description
1 polymer ?
#
loop_
_entity_poly.entity_id
_entity_poly.type
_entity_poly.pdbx_seq_one_letter_code
_entity_poly.pdbx_strand_id
1 'polypeptide(L)'
;MWFHSACARKAKTQRNNATHAAETAVTYDRIMSTTPETPSRRRRIVPGGIVDLKRRLGRQGGLAGVGVGAGLAAFGALVLFATDGAFLGAIGYLIVSFGVPLLALVGVPAVTGSARWGLAIVGSAALWWTIGQLSAARVRKRVIAGWREWATEFVVYAGGVWVGVVLGLVVAARSLGAI
;
A
#
# COMPACT_ATOMS: atom_id res chain seq x y z
N MET A 1 -58.13 -19.02 -53.26
CA MET A 1 -57.65 -20.11 -52.38
C MET A 1 -56.27 -19.87 -51.76
N TRP A 2 -55.77 -18.63 -51.63
CA TRP A 2 -54.39 -18.29 -51.15
C TRP A 2 -54.35 -17.68 -49.80
N PHE A 3 -55.43 -17.22 -49.19
CA PHE A 3 -55.42 -16.51 -47.89
C PHE A 3 -55.35 -17.40 -46.67
N HIS A 4 -55.79 -18.67 -46.76
CA HIS A 4 -55.77 -19.57 -45.60
C HIS A 4 -54.39 -20.10 -45.20
N SER A 5 -53.39 -20.18 -46.11
CA SER A 5 -52.09 -20.74 -45.81
C SER A 5 -51.12 -19.73 -45.16
N ALA A 6 -51.38 -18.44 -45.28
CA ALA A 6 -50.56 -17.40 -44.63
C ALA A 6 -50.85 -17.25 -43.14
N CYS A 7 -52.11 -17.40 -42.73
CA CYS A 7 -52.53 -17.27 -41.35
C CYS A 7 -52.00 -18.45 -40.46
N ALA A 8 -52.03 -19.67 -41.02
CA ALA A 8 -51.54 -20.87 -40.35
C ALA A 8 -50.03 -20.84 -40.12
N ARG A 9 -49.26 -20.27 -41.04
CA ARG A 9 -47.80 -20.10 -40.90
C ARG A 9 -47.46 -19.11 -39.78
N LYS A 10 -48.17 -17.99 -39.67
CA LYS A 10 -47.94 -16.96 -38.65
C LYS A 10 -48.21 -17.48 -37.24
N ALA A 11 -49.27 -18.27 -37.06
CA ALA A 11 -49.61 -18.89 -35.76
C ALA A 11 -48.55 -19.91 -35.30
N LYS A 12 -48.01 -20.71 -36.25
CA LYS A 12 -46.97 -21.70 -35.94
C LYS A 12 -45.66 -21.04 -35.54
N THR A 13 -45.25 -19.94 -36.18
CA THR A 13 -44.05 -19.18 -35.84
C THR A 13 -44.15 -18.52 -34.46
N GLN A 14 -45.34 -18.00 -34.14
CA GLN A 14 -45.59 -17.36 -32.85
C GLN A 14 -45.55 -18.36 -31.67
N ARG A 15 -46.07 -19.57 -31.89
CA ARG A 15 -46.04 -20.65 -30.91
C ARG A 15 -44.60 -21.15 -30.66
N ASN A 16 -43.77 -21.27 -31.69
CA ASN A 16 -42.38 -21.69 -31.55
C ASN A 16 -41.55 -20.64 -30.79
N ASN A 17 -41.78 -19.35 -31.02
CA ASN A 17 -41.09 -18.28 -30.32
C ASN A 17 -41.47 -18.24 -28.81
N ALA A 18 -42.73 -18.56 -28.48
CA ALA A 18 -43.15 -18.61 -27.07
C ALA A 18 -42.55 -19.80 -26.33
N THR A 19 -42.39 -20.97 -26.97
CA THR A 19 -41.73 -22.15 -26.35
C THR A 19 -40.24 -21.90 -26.16
N HIS A 20 -39.55 -21.30 -27.14
CA HIS A 20 -38.13 -20.95 -26.96
C HIS A 20 -37.90 -19.90 -25.87
N ALA A 21 -38.78 -18.91 -25.71
CA ALA A 21 -38.69 -17.93 -24.65
C ALA A 21 -38.89 -18.54 -23.26
N ALA A 22 -39.82 -19.49 -23.14
CA ALA A 22 -40.04 -20.21 -21.87
C ALA A 22 -38.87 -21.13 -21.49
N GLU A 23 -38.30 -21.81 -22.48
CA GLU A 23 -37.16 -22.71 -22.27
C GLU A 23 -35.89 -21.95 -21.87
N THR A 24 -35.65 -20.76 -22.50
CA THR A 24 -34.56 -19.87 -22.14
C THR A 24 -34.72 -19.29 -20.72
N ALA A 25 -35.91 -18.92 -20.31
CA ALA A 25 -36.20 -18.41 -19.00
C ALA A 25 -35.95 -19.48 -17.90
N VAL A 26 -36.37 -20.73 -18.13
CA VAL A 26 -36.10 -21.84 -17.18
C VAL A 26 -34.61 -22.16 -17.07
N THR A 27 -33.87 -22.08 -18.20
CA THR A 27 -32.42 -22.31 -18.20
C THR A 27 -31.68 -21.20 -17.45
N TYR A 28 -32.11 -19.95 -17.64
CA TYR A 28 -31.52 -18.81 -16.92
C TYR A 28 -31.74 -18.87 -15.41
N ASP A 29 -32.93 -19.25 -14.99
CA ASP A 29 -33.24 -19.41 -13.57
C ASP A 29 -32.45 -20.56 -12.91
N ARG A 30 -32.24 -21.65 -13.65
CA ARG A 30 -31.42 -22.79 -13.18
C ARG A 30 -29.93 -22.42 -13.09
N ILE A 31 -29.39 -21.59 -14.00
CA ILE A 31 -28.00 -21.13 -13.94
C ILE A 31 -27.80 -20.18 -12.76
N MET A 32 -28.76 -19.32 -12.48
CA MET A 32 -28.71 -18.40 -11.34
C MET A 32 -28.82 -19.13 -9.98
N SER A 33 -29.60 -20.21 -9.91
CA SER A 33 -29.79 -20.97 -8.67
C SER A 33 -28.66 -21.97 -8.37
N THR A 34 -27.85 -22.32 -9.38
CA THR A 34 -26.68 -23.21 -9.24
C THR A 34 -25.36 -22.48 -9.13
N THR A 35 -25.36 -21.14 -8.98
CA THR A 35 -24.12 -20.45 -8.64
C THR A 35 -23.62 -21.05 -7.32
N PRO A 36 -22.49 -21.80 -7.30
CA PRO A 36 -21.97 -22.34 -6.05
C PRO A 36 -21.76 -21.15 -5.11
N GLU A 37 -22.39 -21.20 -3.94
CA GLU A 37 -22.10 -20.24 -2.88
C GLU A 37 -20.60 -20.25 -2.68
N THR A 38 -19.93 -19.31 -3.32
CA THR A 38 -18.52 -19.03 -3.05
C THR A 38 -18.46 -18.85 -1.55
N PRO A 39 -17.70 -19.69 -0.80
CA PRO A 39 -17.66 -19.64 0.66
C PRO A 39 -17.46 -18.18 1.01
N SER A 40 -18.46 -17.58 1.63
CA SER A 40 -18.49 -16.15 1.94
C SER A 40 -17.21 -15.88 2.70
N ARG A 41 -16.24 -15.30 1.99
CA ARG A 41 -15.01 -14.78 2.58
C ARG A 41 -15.53 -13.92 3.73
N ARG A 42 -15.49 -14.45 4.97
CA ARG A 42 -16.02 -13.80 6.17
C ARG A 42 -15.58 -12.34 6.07
N ARG A 43 -16.51 -11.48 5.66
CA ARG A 43 -16.27 -10.02 5.67
C ARG A 43 -15.87 -9.73 7.10
N ARG A 44 -14.61 -9.45 7.33
CA ARG A 44 -14.14 -8.96 8.62
C ARG A 44 -14.93 -7.67 8.87
N ILE A 45 -16.04 -7.82 9.58
CA ILE A 45 -16.83 -6.69 10.03
C ILE A 45 -15.91 -5.95 11.00
N VAL A 46 -15.36 -4.83 10.55
CA VAL A 46 -14.54 -3.97 11.41
C VAL A 46 -15.51 -3.33 12.40
N PRO A 47 -15.36 -3.59 13.71
CA PRO A 47 -16.19 -2.94 14.71
C PRO A 47 -16.08 -1.43 14.54
N GLY A 48 -17.19 -0.73 14.37
CA GLY A 48 -17.23 0.72 14.13
C GLY A 48 -17.29 1.14 12.66
N GLY A 49 -17.17 0.22 11.70
CA GLY A 49 -17.29 0.48 10.27
C GLY A 49 -16.16 1.32 9.66
N ILE A 50 -16.37 1.78 8.43
CA ILE A 50 -15.38 2.54 7.64
C ILE A 50 -15.03 3.88 8.29
N VAL A 51 -15.98 4.49 8.99
CA VAL A 51 -15.80 5.82 9.63
C VAL A 51 -14.79 5.73 10.78
N ASP A 52 -14.90 4.70 11.62
CA ASP A 52 -13.98 4.48 12.74
C ASP A 52 -12.57 4.13 12.23
N LEU A 53 -12.48 3.32 11.19
CA LEU A 53 -11.22 3.00 10.55
C LEU A 53 -10.51 4.24 9.97
N LYS A 54 -11.25 5.12 9.30
CA LYS A 54 -10.70 6.41 8.80
C LYS A 54 -10.22 7.31 9.94
N ARG A 55 -10.92 7.31 11.07
CA ARG A 55 -10.54 8.06 12.26
C ARG A 55 -9.27 7.51 12.90
N ARG A 56 -9.15 6.20 13.02
CA ARG A 56 -7.94 5.52 13.53
C ARG A 56 -6.74 5.76 12.63
N LEU A 57 -6.88 5.61 11.31
CA LEU A 57 -5.83 5.92 10.35
C LEU A 57 -5.33 7.36 10.48
N GLY A 58 -6.24 8.33 10.68
CA GLY A 58 -5.88 9.72 10.89
C GLY A 58 -5.07 9.98 12.16
N ARG A 59 -5.32 9.23 13.24
CA ARG A 59 -4.62 9.39 14.53
C ARG A 59 -3.31 8.57 14.58
N GLN A 60 -3.29 7.38 13.99
CA GLN A 60 -2.20 6.42 14.13
C GLN A 60 -1.25 6.40 12.92
N GLY A 61 -1.64 6.99 11.76
CA GLY A 61 -0.83 6.94 10.55
C GLY A 61 0.56 7.55 10.72
N GLY A 62 0.68 8.66 11.44
CA GLY A 62 1.98 9.26 11.76
C GLY A 62 2.82 8.38 12.68
N LEU A 63 2.21 7.84 13.76
CA LEU A 63 2.89 6.94 14.69
C LEU A 63 3.37 5.66 13.99
N ALA A 64 2.55 5.11 13.08
CA ALA A 64 2.93 3.96 12.27
C ALA A 64 4.14 4.28 11.37
N GLY A 65 4.18 5.48 10.77
CA GLY A 65 5.33 5.95 9.98
C GLY A 65 6.60 6.03 10.82
N VAL A 66 6.54 6.66 12.00
CA VAL A 66 7.69 6.70 12.94
C VAL A 66 8.09 5.29 13.38
N GLY A 67 7.12 4.41 13.64
CA GLY A 67 7.38 3.01 14.00
C GLY A 67 8.16 2.25 12.92
N VAL A 68 7.83 2.47 11.63
CA VAL A 68 8.58 1.88 10.52
C VAL A 68 10.01 2.42 10.47
N GLY A 69 10.19 3.75 10.56
CA GLY A 69 11.53 4.35 10.57
C GLY A 69 12.38 3.88 11.74
N ALA A 70 11.82 3.85 12.95
CA ALA A 70 12.50 3.35 14.14
C ALA A 70 12.84 1.85 14.04
N GLY A 71 11.94 1.04 13.49
CA GLY A 71 12.17 -0.38 13.25
C GLY A 71 13.34 -0.63 12.28
N LEU A 72 13.39 0.13 11.16
CA LEU A 72 14.52 0.07 10.22
C LEU A 72 15.83 0.48 10.88
N ALA A 73 15.83 1.59 11.65
CA ALA A 73 17.01 2.04 12.35
C ALA A 73 17.52 1.02 13.37
N ALA A 74 16.61 0.44 14.16
CA ALA A 74 16.94 -0.59 15.14
C ALA A 74 17.49 -1.86 14.46
N PHE A 75 16.86 -2.30 13.37
CA PHE A 75 17.32 -3.45 12.61
C PHE A 75 18.71 -3.22 12.00
N GLY A 76 18.95 -2.05 11.39
CA GLY A 76 20.25 -1.68 10.84
C GLY A 76 21.32 -1.57 11.92
N ALA A 77 21.00 -1.01 13.10
CA ALA A 77 21.89 -0.97 14.25
C ALA A 77 22.23 -2.38 14.74
N LEU A 78 21.25 -3.28 14.81
CA LEU A 78 21.48 -4.67 15.18
C LEU A 78 22.48 -5.34 14.22
N VAL A 79 22.33 -5.14 12.90
CA VAL A 79 23.26 -5.66 11.89
C VAL A 79 24.65 -5.08 12.11
N LEU A 80 24.79 -3.78 12.39
CA LEU A 80 26.07 -3.13 12.65
C LEU A 80 26.78 -3.72 13.87
N PHE A 81 26.06 -3.99 14.95
CA PHE A 81 26.65 -4.53 16.20
C PHE A 81 26.87 -6.04 16.15
N ALA A 82 26.13 -6.77 15.32
CA ALA A 82 26.24 -8.23 15.23
C ALA A 82 27.31 -8.70 14.25
N THR A 83 27.92 -7.80 13.47
CA THR A 83 28.83 -8.19 12.37
C THR A 83 30.15 -7.41 12.41
N ASP A 84 31.27 -8.14 12.31
CA ASP A 84 32.62 -7.57 12.29
C ASP A 84 33.16 -7.33 10.86
N GLY A 85 32.34 -7.56 9.83
CA GLY A 85 32.76 -7.45 8.43
C GLY A 85 32.48 -6.06 7.82
N ALA A 86 33.43 -5.48 7.09
CA ALA A 86 33.28 -4.17 6.43
C ALA A 86 32.07 -4.12 5.48
N PHE A 87 31.80 -5.21 4.72
CA PHE A 87 30.67 -5.29 3.81
C PHE A 87 29.31 -5.30 4.53
N LEU A 88 29.18 -6.14 5.56
CA LEU A 88 27.96 -6.20 6.36
C LEU A 88 27.75 -4.91 7.19
N GLY A 89 28.85 -4.31 7.67
CA GLY A 89 28.81 -3.00 8.29
C GLY A 89 28.29 -1.91 7.37
N ALA A 90 28.70 -1.90 6.10
CA ALA A 90 28.18 -0.97 5.10
C ALA A 90 26.68 -1.18 4.83
N ILE A 91 26.21 -2.42 4.77
CA ILE A 91 24.78 -2.74 4.63
C ILE A 91 24.01 -2.26 5.87
N GLY A 92 24.50 -2.56 7.08
CA GLY A 92 23.90 -2.10 8.33
C GLY A 92 23.78 -0.58 8.38
N TYR A 93 24.85 0.15 8.01
CA TYR A 93 24.83 1.60 7.91
C TYR A 93 23.82 2.12 6.89
N LEU A 94 23.70 1.48 5.73
CA LEU A 94 22.71 1.84 4.71
C LEU A 94 21.27 1.68 5.26
N ILE A 95 20.99 0.59 5.97
CA ILE A 95 19.68 0.34 6.58
C ILE A 95 19.38 1.38 7.67
N VAL A 96 20.36 1.74 8.52
CA VAL A 96 20.22 2.82 9.50
C VAL A 96 19.91 4.14 8.79
N SER A 97 20.61 4.44 7.71
CA SER A 97 20.38 5.66 6.93
C SER A 97 18.99 5.71 6.30
N PHE A 98 18.40 4.56 5.98
CA PHE A 98 16.99 4.49 5.55
C PHE A 98 16.02 4.73 6.70
N GLY A 99 16.34 4.28 7.91
CA GLY A 99 15.53 4.54 9.11
C GLY A 99 15.65 5.99 9.60
N VAL A 100 16.87 6.56 9.54
CA VAL A 100 17.20 7.92 9.99
C VAL A 100 17.81 8.71 8.82
N PRO A 101 17.02 9.13 7.83
CA PRO A 101 17.54 9.71 6.58
C PRO A 101 18.31 11.00 6.78
N LEU A 102 18.00 11.80 7.80
CA LEU A 102 18.76 13.01 8.10
C LEU A 102 20.17 12.74 8.65
N LEU A 103 20.48 11.53 9.07
CA LEU A 103 21.81 11.16 9.53
C LEU A 103 22.86 11.36 8.44
N ALA A 104 22.54 10.94 7.21
CA ALA A 104 23.41 11.15 6.04
C ALA A 104 23.55 12.63 5.68
N LEU A 105 22.49 13.43 5.85
CA LEU A 105 22.50 14.87 5.52
C LEU A 105 23.31 15.70 6.53
N VAL A 106 23.33 15.29 7.79
CA VAL A 106 24.06 15.99 8.87
C VAL A 106 25.56 15.60 8.93
N GLY A 107 25.96 14.65 8.05
CA GLY A 107 27.36 14.22 7.95
C GLY A 107 27.83 13.30 9.08
N VAL A 108 26.92 12.65 9.81
CA VAL A 108 27.28 11.63 10.81
C VAL A 108 27.64 10.33 10.04
N PRO A 109 28.71 9.60 10.37
CA PRO A 109 29.56 9.72 11.58
C PRO A 109 30.78 10.62 11.46
N ALA A 110 31.03 11.25 10.29
CA ALA A 110 32.23 12.05 10.06
C ALA A 110 32.36 13.28 10.99
N VAL A 111 31.24 13.77 11.52
CA VAL A 111 31.21 14.92 12.42
C VAL A 111 30.57 14.53 13.75
N THR A 112 31.30 14.65 14.84
CA THR A 112 30.86 14.35 16.20
C THR A 112 30.16 15.53 16.87
N GLY A 113 29.16 15.25 17.71
CA GLY A 113 28.42 16.23 18.50
C GLY A 113 27.02 15.77 18.85
N SER A 114 26.68 15.75 20.13
CA SER A 114 25.36 15.29 20.64
C SER A 114 24.18 16.06 20.05
N ALA A 115 24.35 17.37 19.80
CA ALA A 115 23.32 18.21 19.21
C ALA A 115 22.96 17.77 17.77
N ARG A 116 23.94 17.35 16.97
CA ARG A 116 23.72 16.88 15.59
C ARG A 116 23.00 15.54 15.56
N TRP A 117 23.37 14.63 16.44
CA TRP A 117 22.66 13.36 16.62
C TRP A 117 21.21 13.59 17.02
N GLY A 118 20.97 14.46 18.00
CA GLY A 118 19.63 14.84 18.39
C GLY A 118 18.82 15.42 17.23
N LEU A 119 19.40 16.33 16.46
CA LEU A 119 18.75 16.93 15.29
C LEU A 119 18.41 15.87 14.21
N ALA A 120 19.35 14.97 13.91
CA ALA A 120 19.14 13.91 12.94
C ALA A 120 18.00 12.97 13.34
N ILE A 121 17.96 12.53 14.61
CA ILE A 121 16.94 11.63 15.13
C ILE A 121 15.57 12.30 15.16
N VAL A 122 15.48 13.48 15.78
CA VAL A 122 14.21 14.22 15.89
C VAL A 122 13.68 14.63 14.51
N GLY A 123 14.55 15.14 13.65
CA GLY A 123 14.16 15.50 12.31
C GLY A 123 13.70 14.33 11.45
N SER A 124 14.38 13.17 11.57
CA SER A 124 13.95 11.94 10.89
C SER A 124 12.62 11.43 11.42
N ALA A 125 12.39 11.47 12.73
CA ALA A 125 11.10 11.12 13.34
C ALA A 125 9.99 12.04 12.84
N ALA A 126 10.23 13.35 12.76
CA ALA A 126 9.28 14.32 12.23
C ALA A 126 8.99 14.06 10.73
N LEU A 127 10.02 13.70 9.93
CA LEU A 127 9.86 13.34 8.53
C LEU A 127 8.97 12.09 8.38
N TRP A 128 9.26 11.02 9.10
CA TRP A 128 8.47 9.80 9.06
C TRP A 128 7.04 10.00 9.55
N TRP A 129 6.86 10.81 10.58
CA TRP A 129 5.54 11.18 11.06
C TRP A 129 4.76 11.95 10.00
N THR A 130 5.38 12.90 9.32
CA THR A 130 4.77 13.68 8.23
C THR A 130 4.37 12.80 7.06
N ILE A 131 5.26 11.90 6.61
CA ILE A 131 4.97 10.94 5.54
C ILE A 131 3.79 10.04 5.93
N GLY A 132 3.80 9.52 7.16
CA GLY A 132 2.69 8.69 7.67
C GLY A 132 1.35 9.44 7.70
N GLN A 133 1.35 10.71 8.08
CA GLN A 133 0.15 11.57 8.06
C GLN A 133 -0.32 11.91 6.65
N LEU A 134 0.60 12.21 5.72
CA LEU A 134 0.26 12.47 4.32
C LEU A 134 -0.37 11.24 3.66
N SER A 135 0.20 10.06 3.90
CA SER A 135 -0.34 8.77 3.42
C SER A 135 -1.76 8.54 3.98
N ALA A 136 -1.95 8.76 5.28
CA ALA A 136 -3.26 8.65 5.91
C ALA A 136 -4.27 9.68 5.37
N ALA A 137 -3.84 10.91 5.11
CA ALA A 137 -4.69 11.97 4.56
C ALA A 137 -5.18 11.64 3.15
N ARG A 138 -4.31 11.06 2.30
CA ARG A 138 -4.69 10.61 0.95
C ARG A 138 -5.67 9.44 0.99
N VAL A 139 -5.39 8.43 1.79
CA VAL A 139 -6.24 7.24 1.89
C VAL A 139 -7.62 7.58 2.43
N ARG A 140 -7.74 8.51 3.38
CA ARG A 140 -9.05 8.97 3.91
C ARG A 140 -9.98 9.57 2.85
N LYS A 141 -9.43 10.13 1.76
CA LYS A 141 -10.20 10.68 0.63
C LYS A 141 -10.77 9.59 -0.28
N ARG A 142 -10.24 8.35 -0.21
CA ARG A 142 -10.73 7.23 -1.01
C ARG A 142 -12.01 6.64 -0.43
N VAL A 143 -12.83 6.03 -1.29
CA VAL A 143 -14.07 5.34 -0.89
C VAL A 143 -13.73 4.14 0.00
N ILE A 144 -12.75 3.34 -0.42
CA ILE A 144 -12.22 2.20 0.35
C ILE A 144 -10.93 2.67 1.03
N ALA A 145 -10.96 2.75 2.35
CA ALA A 145 -9.80 3.13 3.17
C ALA A 145 -9.42 1.96 4.08
N GLY A 146 -8.15 1.57 4.05
CA GLY A 146 -7.62 0.47 4.85
C GLY A 146 -6.12 0.65 5.15
N TRP A 147 -5.60 -0.19 6.03
CA TRP A 147 -4.16 -0.19 6.33
C TRP A 147 -3.30 -0.61 5.15
N ARG A 148 -3.84 -1.46 4.26
CA ARG A 148 -3.13 -1.89 3.06
C ARG A 148 -2.94 -0.73 2.08
N GLU A 149 -3.98 0.06 1.86
CA GLU A 149 -3.94 1.25 1.02
C GLU A 149 -3.02 2.31 1.63
N TRP A 150 -3.04 2.48 2.97
CA TRP A 150 -2.10 3.34 3.67
C TRP A 150 -0.65 2.88 3.44
N ALA A 151 -0.36 1.59 3.61
CA ALA A 151 0.98 1.04 3.41
C ALA A 151 1.48 1.25 1.97
N THR A 152 0.62 1.09 0.96
CA THR A 152 0.98 1.33 -0.45
C THR A 152 1.37 2.79 -0.68
N GLU A 153 0.56 3.75 -0.20
CA GLU A 153 0.89 5.18 -0.31
C GLU A 153 2.15 5.53 0.49
N PHE A 154 2.30 4.96 1.68
CA PHE A 154 3.48 5.16 2.52
C PHE A 154 4.76 4.70 1.82
N VAL A 155 4.77 3.51 1.20
CA VAL A 155 5.92 2.97 0.46
C VAL A 155 6.30 3.87 -0.71
N VAL A 156 5.35 4.46 -1.41
CA VAL A 156 5.62 5.40 -2.51
C VAL A 156 6.38 6.63 -2.01
N TYR A 157 5.92 7.24 -0.90
CA TYR A 157 6.62 8.40 -0.32
C TYR A 157 7.98 8.03 0.30
N ALA A 158 8.03 6.91 1.03
CA ALA A 158 9.27 6.39 1.59
C ALA A 158 10.30 6.09 0.50
N GLY A 159 9.87 5.52 -0.63
CA GLY A 159 10.70 5.27 -1.80
C GLY A 159 11.34 6.55 -2.33
N GLY A 160 10.59 7.65 -2.41
CA GLY A 160 11.13 8.96 -2.80
C GLY A 160 12.23 9.45 -1.85
N VAL A 161 12.03 9.30 -0.53
CA VAL A 161 13.04 9.67 0.48
C VAL A 161 14.27 8.78 0.35
N TRP A 162 14.12 7.47 0.18
CA TRP A 162 15.24 6.54 0.02
C TRP A 162 16.07 6.81 -1.23
N VAL A 163 15.41 7.12 -2.35
CA VAL A 163 16.12 7.58 -3.57
C VAL A 163 16.91 8.85 -3.28
N GLY A 164 16.34 9.80 -2.55
CA GLY A 164 17.03 11.04 -2.14
C GLY A 164 18.25 10.74 -1.26
N VAL A 165 18.16 9.81 -0.30
CA VAL A 165 19.28 9.37 0.54
C VAL A 165 20.40 8.77 -0.29
N VAL A 166 20.08 7.85 -1.21
CA VAL A 166 21.08 7.20 -2.08
C VAL A 166 21.78 8.24 -2.97
N LEU A 167 21.03 9.14 -3.58
CA LEU A 167 21.61 10.22 -4.39
C LEU A 167 22.51 11.13 -3.54
N GLY A 168 22.08 11.48 -2.32
CA GLY A 168 22.89 12.26 -1.38
C GLY A 168 24.21 11.57 -1.03
N LEU A 169 24.17 10.26 -0.78
CA LEU A 169 25.37 9.46 -0.50
C LEU A 169 26.33 9.42 -1.71
N VAL A 170 25.79 9.26 -2.92
CA VAL A 170 26.61 9.27 -4.17
C VAL A 170 27.27 10.63 -4.37
N VAL A 171 26.55 11.74 -4.16
CA VAL A 171 27.11 13.09 -4.26
C VAL A 171 28.20 13.30 -3.20
N ALA A 172 27.97 12.86 -1.96
CA ALA A 172 28.96 12.95 -0.89
C ALA A 172 30.21 12.12 -1.22
N ALA A 173 30.06 10.89 -1.72
CA ALA A 173 31.18 10.04 -2.13
C ALA A 173 32.03 10.69 -3.24
N ARG A 174 31.38 11.31 -4.23
CA ARG A 174 32.08 12.10 -5.28
C ARG A 174 32.84 13.29 -4.72
N SER A 175 32.24 14.04 -3.82
CA SER A 175 32.88 15.22 -3.22
C SER A 175 34.12 14.88 -2.40
N LEU A 176 34.14 13.64 -1.85
CA LEU A 176 35.28 13.10 -1.09
C LEU A 176 36.32 12.39 -1.97
N GLY A 177 36.12 12.32 -3.29
CA GLY A 177 37.03 11.65 -4.20
C GLY A 177 37.08 10.14 -4.08
N ALA A 178 36.02 9.55 -3.51
CA ALA A 178 35.91 8.10 -3.34
C ALA A 178 35.44 7.37 -4.61
N ILE A 179 34.80 8.08 -5.54
CA ILE A 179 34.34 7.58 -6.85
C ILE A 179 34.44 8.70 -7.90
#